data_e0f94c2469c698c9f7a1e2c9808c8885
#
_entry.id   e0f94c2469c698c9f7a1e2c9808c8885
#
_cell.length_a   1.000
_cell.length_b   1.000
_cell.length_c   1.000
_cell.angle_alpha   90.00
_cell.angle_beta   90.00
_cell.angle_gamma   90.00
#
_symmetry.space_group_name_H-M   'P 1'
#
loop_
_entity.id
_entity.type
_entity.pdbx_description
1 polymer ?
#
loop_
_entity_poly.entity_id
_entity_poly.type
_entity_poly.pdbx_seq_one_letter_code
_entity_poly.pdbx_strand_id
1 'polypeptide(L)'
;MKQFANLHLHSTHSDGVYTPEELVRIAKNEGYRALALTDHDTVSGNDEIRAVCEREGLDYIFGCEFSSPWRERRTNFHIVGFDFDPEYPEMKEYLAQRSFCEAEQTRILFERGLAEGLLHDITWDEVLDYNRGVTWLCNNHVFNTMKAKGLVADLDYMNFFHTVYGKRRGEVKPPYESKPIDKMLRLIRDAGGFAVVAHPHNKLDVIPELIGMGLSGLEVWHHLLTPEERLKALELAKVNNLFISGGSDHDGLCGGYYSSFEHPEESEFYVPECSCGTQEFFFREIKTRTLHSEREAVIEGCIDLEQNANY
;
A
#
# COMPACT_ATOMS: atom_id res chain seq x y z
N MET A 1 1.49 18.85 -11.64
CA MET A 1 0.21 18.45 -12.28
C MET A 1 -0.84 18.21 -11.20
N LYS A 2 -2.13 18.45 -11.48
CA LYS A 2 -3.18 18.18 -10.47
C LYS A 2 -3.45 16.68 -10.40
N GLN A 3 -3.28 16.09 -9.25
CA GLN A 3 -3.63 14.69 -9.02
C GLN A 3 -5.15 14.53 -8.90
N PHE A 4 -5.66 13.44 -9.46
CA PHE A 4 -7.09 13.14 -9.47
C PHE A 4 -7.43 12.00 -8.50
N ALA A 5 -6.61 10.95 -8.48
CA ALA A 5 -6.82 9.76 -7.67
C ALA A 5 -5.62 9.49 -6.76
N ASN A 6 -5.88 8.97 -5.56
CA ASN A 6 -4.87 8.33 -4.73
C ASN A 6 -5.13 6.82 -4.75
N LEU A 7 -4.27 6.08 -5.45
CA LEU A 7 -4.46 4.65 -5.70
C LEU A 7 -3.55 3.75 -4.85
N HIS A 8 -2.95 4.32 -3.80
CA HIS A 8 -2.13 3.58 -2.85
C HIS A 8 -2.30 4.17 -1.45
N LEU A 9 -3.11 3.52 -0.63
CA LEU A 9 -3.47 3.93 0.73
C LEU A 9 -3.61 2.72 1.65
N HIS A 10 -3.24 2.90 2.91
CA HIS A 10 -3.38 1.92 3.97
C HIS A 10 -4.32 2.42 5.08
N SER A 11 -5.13 1.52 5.61
CA SER A 11 -6.08 1.81 6.68
C SER A 11 -5.80 1.02 7.95
N THR A 12 -6.65 1.21 8.95
CA THR A 12 -6.67 0.37 10.16
C THR A 12 -7.00 -1.10 9.91
N HIS A 13 -7.20 -1.51 8.67
CA HIS A 13 -7.31 -2.93 8.30
C HIS A 13 -5.96 -3.58 7.99
N SER A 14 -4.88 -2.78 7.85
CA SER A 14 -3.48 -3.24 7.80
C SER A 14 -2.61 -2.41 8.75
N ASP A 15 -1.65 -1.69 8.27
CA ASP A 15 -0.72 -0.91 9.10
C ASP A 15 -1.01 0.58 9.13
N GLY A 16 -2.08 1.04 8.50
CA GLY A 16 -2.54 2.42 8.59
C GLY A 16 -3.17 2.77 9.94
N VAL A 17 -3.19 4.06 10.26
CA VAL A 17 -3.79 4.59 11.51
C VAL A 17 -5.18 5.15 11.34
N TYR A 18 -5.60 5.40 10.10
CA TYR A 18 -6.90 5.96 9.79
C TYR A 18 -7.89 4.88 9.36
N THR A 19 -9.11 5.02 9.82
CA THR A 19 -10.23 4.21 9.31
C THR A 19 -10.51 4.54 7.85
N PRO A 20 -11.14 3.62 7.08
CA PRO A 20 -11.58 3.92 5.71
C PRO A 20 -12.40 5.20 5.58
N GLU A 21 -13.26 5.52 6.57
CA GLU A 21 -14.04 6.76 6.58
C GLU A 21 -13.15 8.02 6.73
N GLU A 22 -12.17 7.97 7.62
CA GLU A 22 -11.21 9.08 7.80
C GLU A 22 -10.36 9.29 6.54
N LEU A 23 -9.89 8.22 5.90
CA LEU A 23 -9.14 8.30 4.64
C LEU A 23 -9.92 8.99 3.53
N VAL A 24 -11.21 8.64 3.35
CA VAL A 24 -12.06 9.31 2.35
C VAL A 24 -12.24 10.78 2.68
N ARG A 25 -12.45 11.13 3.95
CA ARG A 25 -12.58 12.53 4.39
C ARG A 25 -11.30 13.33 4.11
N ILE A 26 -10.14 12.77 4.46
CA ILE A 26 -8.83 13.40 4.22
C ILE A 26 -8.61 13.59 2.72
N ALA A 27 -8.74 12.53 1.93
CA ALA A 27 -8.55 12.58 0.48
C ALA A 27 -9.46 13.60 -0.21
N LYS A 28 -10.73 13.67 0.21
CA LYS A 28 -11.68 14.65 -0.31
C LYS A 28 -11.26 16.09 0.01
N ASN A 29 -10.78 16.34 1.23
CA ASN A 29 -10.27 17.66 1.64
C ASN A 29 -9.01 18.05 0.85
N GLU A 30 -8.17 17.11 0.53
CA GLU A 30 -6.97 17.28 -0.32
C GLU A 30 -7.31 17.47 -1.80
N GLY A 31 -8.57 17.24 -2.17
CA GLY A 31 -9.06 17.46 -3.54
C GLY A 31 -9.01 16.24 -4.45
N TYR A 32 -8.68 15.06 -3.93
CA TYR A 32 -8.82 13.82 -4.69
C TYR A 32 -10.29 13.53 -5.05
N ARG A 33 -10.49 12.84 -6.16
CA ARG A 33 -11.80 12.47 -6.72
C ARG A 33 -12.00 10.98 -6.83
N ALA A 34 -10.92 10.21 -6.66
CA ALA A 34 -10.96 8.76 -6.70
C ALA A 34 -9.93 8.16 -5.73
N LEU A 35 -10.22 6.98 -5.20
CA LEU A 35 -9.37 6.24 -4.28
C LEU A 35 -9.25 4.77 -4.65
N ALA A 36 -8.16 4.15 -4.21
CA ALA A 36 -8.08 2.71 -3.98
C ALA A 36 -7.53 2.47 -2.57
N LEU A 37 -8.16 1.60 -1.82
CA LEU A 37 -7.59 1.06 -0.59
C LEU A 37 -6.75 -0.17 -0.98
N THR A 38 -5.49 -0.16 -0.55
CA THR A 38 -4.50 -1.16 -0.92
C THR A 38 -3.82 -1.75 0.31
N ASP A 39 -4.60 -2.01 1.36
CA ASP A 39 -4.12 -2.63 2.59
C ASP A 39 -3.26 -3.86 2.32
N HIS A 40 -2.21 -4.07 3.12
CA HIS A 40 -1.27 -5.17 2.97
C HIS A 40 -1.93 -6.54 3.12
N ASP A 41 -1.86 -7.36 2.07
CA ASP A 41 -2.29 -8.77 2.05
C ASP A 41 -3.72 -8.99 2.61
N THR A 42 -4.58 -7.97 2.61
CA THR A 42 -5.98 -8.05 3.08
C THR A 42 -6.91 -7.16 2.26
N VAL A 43 -8.18 -7.52 2.23
CA VAL A 43 -9.24 -6.78 1.56
C VAL A 43 -10.40 -6.43 2.51
N SER A 44 -10.20 -6.63 3.81
CA SER A 44 -11.27 -6.49 4.80
C SER A 44 -11.84 -5.07 4.91
N GLY A 45 -11.07 -4.03 4.54
CA GLY A 45 -11.51 -2.63 4.52
C GLY A 45 -12.20 -2.17 3.23
N ASN A 46 -12.14 -2.98 2.17
CA ASN A 46 -12.56 -2.55 0.82
C ASN A 46 -14.05 -2.26 0.69
N ASP A 47 -14.93 -3.05 1.34
CA ASP A 47 -16.37 -2.81 1.29
C ASP A 47 -16.75 -1.54 2.06
N GLU A 48 -16.09 -1.27 3.18
CA GLU A 48 -16.32 -0.07 3.96
C GLU A 48 -15.93 1.18 3.17
N ILE A 49 -14.70 1.26 2.66
CA ILE A 49 -14.25 2.45 1.93
C ILE A 49 -15.05 2.68 0.65
N ARG A 50 -15.47 1.61 -0.05
CA ARG A 50 -16.33 1.71 -1.23
C ARG A 50 -17.64 2.38 -0.89
N ALA A 51 -18.30 1.94 0.17
CA ALA A 51 -19.58 2.52 0.61
C ALA A 51 -19.44 3.99 1.01
N VAL A 52 -18.32 4.35 1.65
CA VAL A 52 -18.02 5.75 2.01
C VAL A 52 -17.73 6.59 0.76
N CYS A 53 -16.93 6.10 -0.18
CA CYS A 53 -16.66 6.78 -1.46
C CYS A 53 -17.96 7.05 -2.22
N GLU A 54 -18.85 6.06 -2.34
CA GLU A 54 -20.17 6.22 -2.98
C GLU A 54 -21.00 7.31 -2.29
N ARG A 55 -21.07 7.30 -0.96
CA ARG A 55 -21.80 8.32 -0.17
C ARG A 55 -21.25 9.73 -0.37
N GLU A 56 -19.92 9.85 -0.45
CA GLU A 56 -19.18 11.12 -0.54
C GLU A 56 -18.97 11.59 -1.99
N GLY A 57 -19.36 10.80 -2.98
CA GLY A 57 -19.26 11.12 -4.40
C GLY A 57 -17.84 11.03 -4.96
N LEU A 58 -17.02 10.12 -4.45
CA LEU A 58 -15.71 9.77 -4.99
C LEU A 58 -15.81 8.48 -5.80
N ASP A 59 -15.01 8.39 -6.86
CA ASP A 59 -14.78 7.13 -7.55
C ASP A 59 -13.93 6.19 -6.68
N TYR A 60 -14.11 4.89 -6.86
CA TYR A 60 -13.37 3.87 -6.15
C TYR A 60 -12.90 2.75 -7.08
N ILE A 61 -11.68 2.23 -6.84
CA ILE A 61 -11.15 1.02 -7.45
C ILE A 61 -10.78 0.05 -6.33
N PHE A 62 -11.24 -1.20 -6.45
CA PHE A 62 -10.88 -2.28 -5.52
C PHE A 62 -9.38 -2.60 -5.64
N GLY A 63 -8.68 -2.71 -4.51
CA GLY A 63 -7.24 -2.95 -4.49
C GLY A 63 -6.76 -3.72 -3.26
N CYS A 64 -5.54 -4.21 -3.35
CA CYS A 64 -4.77 -4.80 -2.26
C CYS A 64 -3.29 -4.74 -2.63
N GLU A 65 -2.42 -4.44 -1.68
CA GLU A 65 -0.98 -4.51 -1.85
C GLU A 65 -0.44 -5.83 -1.33
N PHE A 66 0.21 -6.60 -2.21
CA PHE A 66 0.78 -7.91 -1.91
C PHE A 66 2.29 -7.85 -1.74
N SER A 67 2.80 -8.34 -0.62
CA SER A 67 4.23 -8.57 -0.43
C SER A 67 4.68 -9.83 -1.17
N SER A 68 5.57 -9.68 -2.15
CA SER A 68 5.95 -10.77 -3.05
C SER A 68 7.47 -10.91 -3.23
N PRO A 69 8.11 -11.97 -2.73
CA PRO A 69 9.54 -12.17 -2.87
C PRO A 69 9.92 -12.60 -4.28
N TRP A 70 11.04 -12.06 -4.76
CA TRP A 70 11.77 -12.60 -5.90
C TRP A 70 13.04 -13.28 -5.41
N ARG A 71 12.94 -14.57 -5.15
CA ARG A 71 13.96 -15.36 -4.43
C ARG A 71 15.30 -15.41 -5.19
N GLU A 72 15.24 -15.56 -6.52
CA GLU A 72 16.43 -15.64 -7.38
C GLU A 72 17.26 -14.36 -7.33
N ARG A 73 16.60 -13.22 -7.13
CA ARG A 73 17.24 -11.89 -7.01
C ARG A 73 17.42 -11.43 -5.57
N ARG A 74 16.99 -12.23 -4.59
CA ARG A 74 17.07 -11.91 -3.15
C ARG A 74 16.46 -10.54 -2.83
N THR A 75 15.37 -10.19 -3.47
CA THR A 75 14.65 -8.94 -3.27
C THR A 75 13.17 -9.21 -3.04
N ASN A 76 12.47 -8.23 -2.51
CA ASN A 76 11.03 -8.25 -2.34
C ASN A 76 10.40 -7.14 -3.17
N PHE A 77 9.22 -7.38 -3.70
CA PHE A 77 8.37 -6.39 -4.36
C PHE A 77 7.06 -6.27 -3.64
N HIS A 78 6.50 -5.08 -3.68
CA HIS A 78 5.10 -4.87 -3.41
C HIS A 78 4.36 -4.74 -4.73
N ILE A 79 3.27 -5.47 -4.83
CA ILE A 79 2.44 -5.52 -6.04
C ILE A 79 1.03 -5.10 -5.66
N VAL A 80 0.60 -3.98 -6.18
CA VAL A 80 -0.81 -3.60 -6.07
C VAL A 80 -1.60 -4.37 -7.12
N GLY A 81 -2.51 -5.21 -6.63
CA GLY A 81 -3.52 -5.85 -7.45
C GLY A 81 -4.78 -4.98 -7.47
N PHE A 82 -5.27 -4.65 -8.66
CA PHE A 82 -6.52 -3.92 -8.84
C PHE A 82 -7.61 -4.80 -9.43
N ASP A 83 -8.87 -4.56 -9.01
CA ASP A 83 -10.09 -5.15 -9.59
C ASP A 83 -10.06 -6.68 -9.78
N PHE A 84 -9.38 -7.40 -8.91
CA PHE A 84 -9.43 -8.86 -8.86
C PHE A 84 -10.64 -9.33 -8.05
N ASP A 85 -11.08 -10.56 -8.31
CA ASP A 85 -12.14 -11.20 -7.52
C ASP A 85 -11.54 -11.80 -6.22
N PRO A 86 -11.83 -11.23 -5.03
CA PRO A 86 -11.35 -11.76 -3.76
C PRO A 86 -11.95 -13.12 -3.40
N GLU A 87 -13.08 -13.50 -4.03
CA GLU A 87 -13.74 -14.80 -3.85
C GLU A 87 -13.17 -15.87 -4.81
N TYR A 88 -12.27 -15.52 -5.75
CA TYR A 88 -11.54 -16.51 -6.52
C TYR A 88 -10.83 -17.49 -5.58
N PRO A 89 -11.05 -18.80 -5.70
CA PRO A 89 -10.70 -19.75 -4.62
C PRO A 89 -9.24 -19.67 -4.13
N GLU A 90 -8.29 -19.59 -5.06
CA GLU A 90 -6.87 -19.50 -4.70
C GLU A 90 -6.50 -18.14 -4.08
N MET A 91 -7.15 -17.04 -4.49
CA MET A 91 -6.96 -15.72 -3.92
C MET A 91 -7.51 -15.66 -2.50
N LYS A 92 -8.73 -16.14 -2.30
CA LYS A 92 -9.38 -16.21 -0.98
C LYS A 92 -8.56 -17.01 0.03
N GLU A 93 -8.07 -18.18 -0.39
CA GLU A 93 -7.19 -18.99 0.45
C GLU A 93 -5.89 -18.24 0.77
N TYR A 94 -5.26 -17.61 -0.22
CA TYR A 94 -4.03 -16.86 -0.03
C TYR A 94 -4.21 -15.69 0.96
N LEU A 95 -5.25 -14.88 0.80
CA LEU A 95 -5.54 -13.76 1.72
C LEU A 95 -5.77 -14.25 3.15
N ALA A 96 -6.53 -15.35 3.32
CA ALA A 96 -6.74 -15.96 4.64
C ALA A 96 -5.43 -16.45 5.28
N GLN A 97 -4.55 -17.10 4.50
CA GLN A 97 -3.24 -17.55 4.96
C GLN A 97 -2.34 -16.37 5.35
N ARG A 98 -2.34 -15.28 4.57
CA ARG A 98 -1.52 -14.09 4.87
C ARG A 98 -2.00 -13.38 6.14
N SER A 99 -3.31 -13.17 6.27
CA SER A 99 -3.90 -12.58 7.48
C SER A 99 -3.57 -13.43 8.73
N PHE A 100 -3.69 -14.74 8.63
CA PHE A 100 -3.33 -15.65 9.71
C PHE A 100 -1.83 -15.57 10.07
N CYS A 101 -0.94 -15.55 9.06
CA CYS A 101 0.50 -15.46 9.28
C CYS A 101 0.90 -14.18 10.01
N GLU A 102 0.36 -13.04 9.60
CA GLU A 102 0.69 -11.74 10.21
C GLU A 102 0.17 -11.68 11.64
N ALA A 103 -1.10 -12.05 11.87
CA ALA A 103 -1.70 -12.07 13.20
C ALA A 103 -0.96 -13.01 14.17
N GLU A 104 -0.59 -14.21 13.71
CA GLU A 104 0.12 -15.19 14.55
C GLU A 104 1.55 -14.75 14.85
N GLN A 105 2.27 -14.20 13.87
CA GLN A 105 3.61 -13.66 14.08
C GLN A 105 3.58 -12.51 15.09
N THR A 106 2.60 -11.61 14.93
CA THR A 106 2.39 -10.48 15.84
C THR A 106 2.06 -10.96 17.25
N ARG A 107 1.18 -11.95 17.40
CA ARG A 107 0.84 -12.54 18.70
C ARG A 107 2.06 -13.14 19.39
N ILE A 108 2.86 -13.94 18.69
CA ILE A 108 4.08 -14.55 19.26
C ILE A 108 5.05 -13.48 19.75
N LEU A 109 5.26 -12.41 18.97
CA LEU A 109 6.16 -11.33 19.38
C LEU A 109 5.59 -10.51 20.53
N PHE A 110 4.28 -10.30 20.57
CA PHE A 110 3.57 -9.68 21.68
C PHE A 110 3.77 -10.49 22.98
N GLU A 111 3.53 -11.80 22.97
CA GLU A 111 3.71 -12.69 24.13
C GLU A 111 5.17 -12.70 24.61
N ARG A 112 6.14 -12.71 23.70
CA ARG A 112 7.56 -12.56 24.05
C ARG A 112 7.84 -11.20 24.70
N GLY A 113 7.28 -10.12 24.16
CA GLY A 113 7.41 -8.78 24.73
C GLY A 113 6.88 -8.70 26.17
N LEU A 114 5.76 -9.34 26.48
CA LEU A 114 5.24 -9.48 27.86
C LEU A 114 6.19 -10.29 28.75
N ALA A 115 6.65 -11.45 28.28
CA ALA A 115 7.52 -12.33 29.05
C ALA A 115 8.88 -11.68 29.37
N GLU A 116 9.37 -10.82 28.51
CA GLU A 116 10.64 -10.07 28.68
C GLU A 116 10.47 -8.75 29.44
N GLY A 117 9.25 -8.37 29.79
CA GLY A 117 8.97 -7.12 30.50
C GLY A 117 9.09 -5.87 29.61
N LEU A 118 8.97 -6.02 28.31
CA LEU A 118 8.96 -4.93 27.31
C LEU A 118 7.57 -4.34 27.12
N LEU A 119 6.54 -5.14 27.38
CA LEU A 119 5.13 -4.75 27.36
C LEU A 119 4.52 -4.97 28.73
N HIS A 120 3.63 -4.07 29.14
CA HIS A 120 2.98 -4.09 30.45
C HIS A 120 1.51 -3.66 30.30
N ASP A 121 0.68 -4.10 31.24
CA ASP A 121 -0.70 -3.64 31.42
C ASP A 121 -1.59 -3.76 30.17
N ILE A 122 -1.29 -4.72 29.30
CA ILE A 122 -2.05 -5.05 28.09
C ILE A 122 -2.14 -6.57 27.89
N THR A 123 -3.27 -7.05 27.41
CA THR A 123 -3.52 -8.46 27.07
C THR A 123 -3.80 -8.62 25.59
N TRP A 124 -3.61 -9.83 25.06
CA TRP A 124 -3.95 -10.12 23.67
C TRP A 124 -5.46 -9.99 23.39
N ASP A 125 -6.30 -10.36 24.34
CA ASP A 125 -7.75 -10.21 24.24
C ASP A 125 -8.17 -8.74 24.09
N GLU A 126 -7.50 -7.81 24.78
CA GLU A 126 -7.73 -6.37 24.59
C GLU A 126 -7.31 -5.89 23.21
N VAL A 127 -6.22 -6.45 22.63
CA VAL A 127 -5.82 -6.15 21.24
C VAL A 127 -6.90 -6.64 20.27
N LEU A 128 -7.41 -7.85 20.46
CA LEU A 128 -8.49 -8.39 19.61
C LEU A 128 -9.79 -7.60 19.75
N ASP A 129 -10.15 -7.20 20.96
CA ASP A 129 -11.37 -6.45 21.23
C ASP A 129 -11.33 -5.04 20.63
N TYR A 130 -10.19 -4.37 20.69
CA TYR A 130 -10.01 -3.04 20.13
C TYR A 130 -10.03 -3.05 18.58
N ASN A 131 -9.49 -4.11 17.97
CA ASN A 131 -9.35 -4.24 16.51
C ASN A 131 -10.39 -5.22 15.91
N ARG A 132 -11.64 -5.20 16.39
CA ARG A 132 -12.70 -6.09 15.90
C ARG A 132 -12.95 -5.92 14.41
N GLY A 133 -12.97 -7.02 13.68
CA GLY A 133 -13.19 -7.03 12.23
C GLY A 133 -11.90 -6.97 11.41
N VAL A 134 -10.78 -6.62 12.02
CA VAL A 134 -9.46 -6.68 11.36
C VAL A 134 -8.97 -8.12 11.35
N THR A 135 -8.60 -8.61 10.16
CA THR A 135 -8.10 -9.99 9.99
C THR A 135 -6.58 -10.05 9.89
N TRP A 136 -5.95 -8.99 9.42
CA TRP A 136 -4.49 -8.85 9.25
C TRP A 136 -3.90 -8.02 10.39
N LEU A 137 -3.79 -8.62 11.57
CA LEU A 137 -3.29 -7.93 12.77
C LEU A 137 -1.76 -7.84 12.78
N CYS A 138 -1.24 -6.63 12.75
CA CYS A 138 0.19 -6.33 12.83
C CYS A 138 0.58 -5.57 14.12
N ASN A 139 1.85 -5.20 14.22
CA ASN A 139 2.38 -4.42 15.36
C ASN A 139 1.67 -3.09 15.58
N ASN A 140 1.19 -2.41 14.52
CA ASN A 140 0.46 -1.15 14.63
C ASN A 140 -0.83 -1.32 15.43
N HIS A 141 -1.53 -2.42 15.26
CA HIS A 141 -2.75 -2.72 16.02
C HIS A 141 -2.48 -2.87 17.53
N VAL A 142 -1.36 -3.52 17.88
CA VAL A 142 -0.93 -3.60 19.30
C VAL A 142 -0.60 -2.21 19.84
N PHE A 143 0.16 -1.43 19.07
CA PHE A 143 0.53 -0.07 19.47
C PHE A 143 -0.68 0.84 19.65
N ASN A 144 -1.62 0.82 18.69
CA ASN A 144 -2.84 1.62 18.74
C ASN A 144 -3.73 1.22 19.93
N THR A 145 -3.77 -0.07 20.29
CA THR A 145 -4.46 -0.53 21.49
C THR A 145 -3.78 0.02 22.76
N MET A 146 -2.46 -0.01 22.82
CA MET A 146 -1.70 0.56 23.94
C MET A 146 -1.92 2.07 24.05
N LYS A 147 -1.93 2.78 22.93
CA LYS A 147 -2.22 4.21 22.85
C LYS A 147 -3.62 4.53 23.36
N ALA A 148 -4.63 3.79 22.92
CA ALA A 148 -6.02 3.95 23.38
C ALA A 148 -6.16 3.72 24.90
N LYS A 149 -5.32 2.89 25.50
CA LYS A 149 -5.23 2.67 26.95
C LYS A 149 -4.40 3.75 27.67
N GLY A 150 -3.76 4.67 26.98
CA GLY A 150 -2.87 5.69 27.55
C GLY A 150 -1.53 5.15 28.06
N LEU A 151 -1.08 4.00 27.57
CA LEU A 151 0.18 3.37 27.94
C LEU A 151 1.39 3.93 27.16
N VAL A 152 1.15 4.45 25.97
CA VAL A 152 2.17 5.02 25.06
C VAL A 152 1.64 6.26 24.35
N ALA A 153 2.56 7.10 23.84
CA ALA A 153 2.27 8.23 22.97
C ALA A 153 2.78 7.96 21.54
N ASP A 154 2.32 8.72 20.54
CA ASP A 154 2.71 8.53 19.13
C ASP A 154 4.22 8.50 18.91
N LEU A 155 4.96 9.35 19.60
CA LEU A 155 6.42 9.42 19.54
C LEU A 155 7.14 8.15 20.04
N ASP A 156 6.43 7.26 20.72
CA ASP A 156 6.99 6.00 21.22
C ASP A 156 6.99 4.88 20.20
N TYR A 157 6.31 5.07 19.05
CA TYR A 157 6.10 4.01 18.05
C TYR A 157 7.41 3.37 17.55
N MET A 158 8.39 4.17 17.18
CA MET A 158 9.66 3.63 16.64
C MET A 158 10.43 2.85 17.70
N ASN A 159 10.42 3.33 18.96
CA ASN A 159 11.04 2.60 20.07
C ASN A 159 10.31 1.27 20.32
N PHE A 160 8.98 1.29 20.37
CA PHE A 160 8.15 0.09 20.48
C PHE A 160 8.43 -0.89 19.35
N PHE A 161 8.40 -0.43 18.10
CA PHE A 161 8.65 -1.26 16.94
C PHE A 161 10.03 -1.93 17.02
N HIS A 162 11.10 -1.16 17.24
CA HIS A 162 12.46 -1.70 17.29
C HIS A 162 12.69 -2.64 18.48
N THR A 163 12.04 -2.40 19.59
CA THR A 163 12.24 -3.16 20.83
C THR A 163 11.47 -4.47 20.82
N VAL A 164 10.20 -4.44 20.40
CA VAL A 164 9.29 -5.59 20.48
C VAL A 164 9.26 -6.39 19.18
N TYR A 165 9.26 -5.72 18.01
CA TYR A 165 9.04 -6.37 16.73
C TYR A 165 10.28 -6.37 15.84
N GLY A 166 10.65 -5.30 15.24
CA GLY A 166 11.85 -5.05 14.43
C GLY A 166 12.54 -6.29 13.86
N LYS A 167 13.79 -6.47 14.20
CA LYS A 167 14.60 -7.63 13.77
C LYS A 167 14.07 -8.97 14.26
N ARG A 168 13.29 -8.99 15.33
CA ARG A 168 12.71 -10.21 15.93
C ARG A 168 11.67 -10.86 15.01
N ARG A 169 11.03 -10.10 14.12
CA ARG A 169 10.15 -10.67 13.10
C ARG A 169 10.82 -11.80 12.31
N GLY A 170 12.08 -11.63 11.95
CA GLY A 170 12.84 -12.64 11.23
C GLY A 170 13.11 -13.95 12.01
N GLU A 171 12.92 -13.93 13.32
CA GLU A 171 13.08 -15.11 14.18
C GLU A 171 11.82 -15.99 14.24
N VAL A 172 10.67 -15.41 13.88
CA VAL A 172 9.38 -16.11 13.88
C VAL A 172 9.04 -16.46 12.42
N LYS A 173 9.17 -17.73 12.09
CA LYS A 173 8.82 -18.22 10.74
C LYS A 173 7.30 -18.29 10.62
N PRO A 174 6.70 -17.64 9.62
CA PRO A 174 5.28 -17.79 9.35
C PRO A 174 4.98 -19.21 8.86
N PRO A 175 3.79 -19.78 9.19
CA PRO A 175 3.42 -21.11 8.75
C PRO A 175 3.20 -21.23 7.24
N TYR A 176 2.88 -20.13 6.59
CA TYR A 176 2.73 -20.04 5.13
C TYR A 176 3.66 -18.97 4.57
N GLU A 177 4.33 -19.30 3.47
CA GLU A 177 5.23 -18.36 2.80
C GLU A 177 4.45 -17.44 1.84
N SER A 178 4.93 -16.20 1.68
CA SER A 178 4.43 -15.31 0.62
C SER A 178 4.68 -15.93 -0.75
N LYS A 179 3.73 -15.77 -1.68
CA LYS A 179 3.88 -16.27 -3.05
C LYS A 179 5.04 -15.54 -3.74
N PRO A 180 5.93 -16.27 -4.45
CA PRO A 180 6.91 -15.66 -5.33
C PRO A 180 6.25 -14.76 -6.38
N ILE A 181 6.99 -13.75 -6.86
CA ILE A 181 6.44 -12.69 -7.71
C ILE A 181 5.76 -13.23 -8.98
N ASP A 182 6.32 -14.23 -9.64
CA ASP A 182 5.73 -14.86 -10.84
C ASP A 182 4.37 -15.51 -10.53
N LYS A 183 4.23 -16.10 -9.34
CA LYS A 183 2.99 -16.73 -8.87
C LYS A 183 1.96 -15.69 -8.44
N MET A 184 2.41 -14.58 -7.84
CA MET A 184 1.50 -13.51 -7.44
C MET A 184 0.93 -12.78 -8.65
N LEU A 185 1.76 -12.40 -9.62
CA LEU A 185 1.30 -11.79 -10.87
C LEU A 185 0.28 -12.68 -11.60
N ARG A 186 0.52 -14.01 -11.61
CA ARG A 186 -0.43 -14.97 -12.17
C ARG A 186 -1.73 -15.01 -11.37
N LEU A 187 -1.66 -15.10 -10.04
CA LEU A 187 -2.84 -15.20 -9.17
C LEU A 187 -3.76 -13.97 -9.33
N ILE A 188 -3.19 -12.77 -9.34
CA ILE A 188 -3.96 -11.52 -9.57
C ILE A 188 -4.68 -11.57 -10.92
N ARG A 189 -3.98 -11.98 -11.98
CA ARG A 189 -4.56 -12.10 -13.32
C ARG A 189 -5.64 -13.19 -13.39
N ASP A 190 -5.39 -14.38 -12.82
CA ASP A 190 -6.31 -15.51 -12.87
C ASP A 190 -7.57 -15.24 -12.04
N ALA A 191 -7.47 -14.38 -11.01
CA ALA A 191 -8.60 -13.79 -10.29
C ALA A 191 -9.28 -12.62 -11.04
N GLY A 192 -8.93 -12.37 -12.32
CA GLY A 192 -9.56 -11.35 -13.15
C GLY A 192 -9.02 -9.94 -12.95
N GLY A 193 -8.04 -9.71 -12.10
CA GLY A 193 -7.41 -8.43 -11.84
C GLY A 193 -6.23 -8.11 -12.76
N PHE A 194 -5.55 -7.03 -12.46
CA PHE A 194 -4.27 -6.67 -13.08
C PHE A 194 -3.28 -6.16 -12.02
N ALA A 195 -2.00 -6.37 -12.28
CA ALA A 195 -0.93 -6.15 -11.33
C ALA A 195 -0.10 -4.91 -11.69
N VAL A 196 0.15 -4.07 -10.71
CA VAL A 196 0.99 -2.88 -10.79
C VAL A 196 2.12 -3.01 -9.77
N VAL A 197 3.38 -2.78 -10.17
CA VAL A 197 4.48 -2.68 -9.20
C VAL A 197 4.33 -1.38 -8.41
N ALA A 198 4.23 -1.51 -7.08
CA ALA A 198 4.26 -0.39 -6.17
C ALA A 198 5.69 0.14 -5.98
N HIS A 199 5.82 1.46 -5.81
CA HIS A 199 7.07 2.18 -5.49
C HIS A 199 8.36 1.47 -6.01
N PRO A 200 8.56 1.33 -7.34
CA PRO A 200 9.67 0.57 -7.93
C PRO A 200 11.04 1.26 -7.77
N HIS A 201 11.22 2.06 -6.72
CA HIS A 201 12.45 2.74 -6.38
C HIS A 201 13.65 1.78 -6.35
N ASN A 202 14.75 2.13 -7.03
CA ASN A 202 15.96 1.32 -7.19
C ASN A 202 15.76 -0.06 -7.87
N LYS A 203 14.61 -0.32 -8.49
CA LYS A 203 14.24 -1.61 -9.09
C LYS A 203 13.75 -1.52 -10.54
N LEU A 204 13.81 -0.34 -11.15
CA LEU A 204 13.29 -0.13 -12.52
C LEU A 204 14.03 -0.95 -13.58
N ASP A 205 15.27 -1.35 -13.35
CA ASP A 205 16.06 -2.14 -14.30
C ASP A 205 15.52 -3.56 -14.53
N VAL A 206 14.77 -4.09 -13.56
CA VAL A 206 14.22 -5.45 -13.65
C VAL A 206 12.76 -5.49 -14.09
N ILE A 207 12.14 -4.35 -14.31
CA ILE A 207 10.75 -4.26 -14.78
C ILE A 207 10.51 -5.03 -16.10
N PRO A 208 11.42 -4.99 -17.10
CA PRO A 208 11.23 -5.79 -18.33
C PRO A 208 11.06 -7.29 -18.08
N GLU A 209 11.72 -7.85 -17.05
CA GLU A 209 11.53 -9.26 -16.69
C GLU A 209 10.15 -9.50 -16.07
N LEU A 210 9.68 -8.58 -15.23
CA LEU A 210 8.35 -8.68 -14.61
C LEU A 210 7.22 -8.56 -15.65
N ILE A 211 7.42 -7.76 -16.69
CA ILE A 211 6.50 -7.70 -17.84
C ILE A 211 6.37 -9.08 -18.49
N GLY A 212 7.50 -9.77 -18.68
CA GLY A 212 7.51 -11.15 -19.19
C GLY A 212 6.78 -12.15 -18.27
N MET A 213 6.60 -11.84 -16.98
CA MET A 213 5.85 -12.63 -16.00
C MET A 213 4.37 -12.24 -15.92
N GLY A 214 3.95 -11.17 -16.62
CA GLY A 214 2.55 -10.72 -16.66
C GLY A 214 2.26 -9.44 -15.86
N LEU A 215 3.27 -8.63 -15.54
CA LEU A 215 3.08 -7.31 -14.97
C LEU A 215 2.31 -6.43 -15.96
N SER A 216 1.33 -5.67 -15.45
CA SER A 216 0.44 -4.84 -16.26
C SER A 216 0.65 -3.34 -16.09
N GLY A 217 1.31 -2.90 -15.03
CA GLY A 217 1.48 -1.47 -14.75
C GLY A 217 2.61 -1.13 -13.80
N LEU A 218 2.85 0.17 -13.67
CA LEU A 218 3.86 0.76 -12.79
C LEU A 218 3.26 1.90 -11.98
N GLU A 219 3.65 2.00 -10.72
CA GLU A 219 3.49 3.22 -9.96
C GLU A 219 4.60 4.21 -10.33
N VAL A 220 4.21 5.42 -10.73
CA VAL A 220 5.12 6.47 -11.21
C VAL A 220 5.19 7.63 -10.21
N TRP A 221 4.03 8.14 -9.78
CA TRP A 221 3.98 9.27 -8.85
C TRP A 221 3.86 8.80 -7.41
N HIS A 222 5.00 8.49 -6.85
CA HIS A 222 5.16 8.02 -5.48
C HIS A 222 6.34 8.77 -4.83
N HIS A 223 6.26 9.07 -3.52
CA HIS A 223 7.27 9.87 -2.81
C HIS A 223 8.67 9.25 -2.80
N LEU A 224 8.78 7.93 -2.89
CA LEU A 224 10.09 7.24 -2.93
C LEU A 224 10.80 7.36 -4.28
N LEU A 225 10.12 7.72 -5.36
CA LEU A 225 10.75 7.82 -6.68
C LEU A 225 11.40 9.18 -6.88
N THR A 226 12.67 9.19 -7.22
CA THR A 226 13.37 10.40 -7.66
C THR A 226 12.80 10.89 -8.99
N PRO A 227 13.01 12.18 -9.36
CA PRO A 227 12.61 12.69 -10.67
C PRO A 227 13.14 11.86 -11.84
N GLU A 228 14.39 11.40 -11.76
CA GLU A 228 15.00 10.54 -12.78
C GLU A 228 14.31 9.17 -12.86
N GLU A 229 13.94 8.60 -11.73
CA GLU A 229 13.20 7.34 -11.69
C GLU A 229 11.78 7.49 -12.25
N ARG A 230 11.10 8.60 -11.97
CA ARG A 230 9.77 8.89 -12.57
C ARG A 230 9.86 9.00 -14.09
N LEU A 231 10.87 9.70 -14.61
CA LEU A 231 11.12 9.76 -16.06
C LEU A 231 11.34 8.38 -16.66
N LYS A 232 12.20 7.58 -16.05
CA LYS A 232 12.45 6.21 -16.49
C LYS A 232 11.21 5.32 -16.43
N ALA A 233 10.40 5.46 -15.38
CA ALA A 233 9.16 4.72 -15.23
C ALA A 233 8.11 5.11 -16.30
N LEU A 234 8.00 6.40 -16.63
CA LEU A 234 7.15 6.89 -17.73
C LEU A 234 7.59 6.32 -19.09
N GLU A 235 8.89 6.34 -19.39
CA GLU A 235 9.41 5.75 -20.63
C GLU A 235 9.16 4.24 -20.70
N LEU A 236 9.38 3.50 -19.61
CA LEU A 236 9.09 2.07 -19.53
C LEU A 236 7.60 1.80 -19.76
N ALA A 237 6.72 2.59 -19.15
CA ALA A 237 5.29 2.46 -19.32
C ALA A 237 4.83 2.78 -20.76
N LYS A 238 5.44 3.80 -21.39
CA LYS A 238 5.18 4.17 -22.80
C LYS A 238 5.55 3.04 -23.75
N VAL A 239 6.80 2.57 -23.69
CA VAL A 239 7.34 1.57 -24.62
C VAL A 239 6.64 0.21 -24.48
N ASN A 240 6.20 -0.15 -23.27
CA ASN A 240 5.63 -1.46 -22.99
C ASN A 240 4.10 -1.46 -22.81
N ASN A 241 3.42 -0.33 -23.05
CA ASN A 241 1.98 -0.19 -22.88
C ASN A 241 1.49 -0.59 -21.48
N LEU A 242 2.22 -0.19 -20.43
CA LEU A 242 1.85 -0.47 -19.04
C LEU A 242 0.87 0.58 -18.52
N PHE A 243 -0.09 0.18 -17.69
CA PHE A 243 -0.88 1.13 -16.90
C PHE A 243 0.03 1.97 -16.02
N ILE A 244 -0.35 3.22 -15.79
CA ILE A 244 0.38 4.16 -14.95
C ILE A 244 -0.50 4.49 -13.75
N SER A 245 0.02 4.25 -12.56
CA SER A 245 -0.62 4.66 -11.31
C SER A 245 0.27 5.60 -10.49
N GLY A 246 -0.26 6.04 -9.38
CA GLY A 246 0.44 6.78 -8.35
C GLY A 246 -0.43 6.88 -7.11
N GLY A 247 0.20 6.97 -5.98
CA GLY A 247 -0.43 7.07 -4.69
C GLY A 247 0.54 7.59 -3.64
N SER A 248 0.04 7.83 -2.43
CA SER A 248 0.84 8.35 -1.33
C SER A 248 1.51 7.27 -0.50
N ASP A 249 1.01 6.04 -0.58
CA ASP A 249 1.42 4.94 0.31
C ASP A 249 1.28 5.33 1.80
N HIS A 250 0.22 6.09 2.09
CA HIS A 250 0.03 6.70 3.40
C HIS A 250 -0.49 5.69 4.39
N ASP A 251 0.24 5.48 5.47
CA ASP A 251 -0.12 4.65 6.62
C ASP A 251 -0.40 5.46 7.91
N GLY A 252 -0.08 6.76 7.91
CA GLY A 252 -0.32 7.70 9.01
C GLY A 252 0.73 7.71 10.11
N LEU A 253 1.45 6.64 10.36
CA LEU A 253 2.52 6.59 11.38
C LEU A 253 3.90 6.48 10.76
N CYS A 254 4.01 5.70 9.72
CA CYS A 254 5.28 5.34 9.12
C CYS A 254 5.39 5.71 7.65
N GLY A 255 4.31 5.80 6.91
CA GLY A 255 4.31 6.26 5.51
C GLY A 255 4.44 7.76 5.44
N GLY A 256 3.99 8.39 6.49
CA GLY A 256 4.56 9.65 6.88
C GLY A 256 6.01 9.50 7.35
N TYR A 257 6.81 8.61 6.78
CA TYR A 257 8.23 8.45 7.17
C TYR A 257 8.93 9.79 7.35
N TYR A 258 8.32 10.83 6.87
CA TYR A 258 8.86 12.18 6.86
C TYR A 258 7.88 13.29 7.25
N SER A 259 6.55 13.11 7.22
CA SER A 259 5.66 14.26 7.39
C SER A 259 5.00 14.36 8.76
N SER A 260 4.49 13.29 9.32
CA SER A 260 3.68 13.41 10.53
C SER A 260 4.48 13.62 11.83
N PHE A 261 5.74 13.18 11.88
CA PHE A 261 6.61 13.39 13.04
C PHE A 261 7.41 14.69 12.97
N GLU A 262 7.83 15.08 11.78
CA GLU A 262 8.68 16.26 11.59
C GLU A 262 7.86 17.51 11.22
N HIS A 263 6.71 17.33 10.59
CA HIS A 263 5.84 18.42 10.10
C HIS A 263 4.34 18.09 10.29
N PRO A 264 3.87 18.01 11.55
CA PRO A 264 2.47 17.65 11.83
C PRO A 264 1.44 18.69 11.34
N GLU A 265 1.87 19.87 10.94
CA GLU A 265 1.07 20.96 10.35
C GLU A 265 0.87 20.82 8.84
N GLU A 266 1.57 19.88 8.18
CA GLU A 266 1.44 19.66 6.75
C GLU A 266 0.27 18.70 6.44
N SER A 267 -0.14 18.70 5.17
CA SER A 267 -1.20 17.82 4.68
C SER A 267 -0.87 16.35 4.96
N GLU A 268 -1.86 15.59 5.40
CA GLU A 268 -1.73 14.17 5.75
C GLU A 268 -1.23 13.30 4.58
N PHE A 269 -1.54 13.70 3.33
CA PHE A 269 -1.12 13.02 2.11
C PHE A 269 -0.06 13.78 1.32
N TYR A 270 0.40 14.90 1.86
CA TYR A 270 1.35 15.74 1.17
C TYR A 270 2.79 15.30 1.44
N VAL A 271 3.54 15.18 0.38
CA VAL A 271 4.99 15.03 0.40
C VAL A 271 5.57 16.20 -0.40
N PRO A 272 6.36 17.10 0.22
CA PRO A 272 6.77 18.35 -0.40
C PRO A 272 7.39 18.23 -1.78
N GLU A 273 8.13 17.18 -2.04
CA GLU A 273 8.92 16.99 -3.26
C GLU A 273 8.21 16.14 -4.32
N CYS A 274 7.00 15.66 -4.05
CA CYS A 274 6.28 14.79 -4.96
C CYS A 274 4.77 15.01 -4.89
N SER A 275 4.14 15.21 -6.03
CA SER A 275 2.69 15.15 -6.14
C SER A 275 2.27 13.69 -6.23
N CYS A 276 2.08 13.01 -5.09
CA CYS A 276 1.64 11.63 -5.04
C CYS A 276 0.21 11.49 -5.57
N GLY A 277 -0.02 10.52 -6.44
CA GLY A 277 -1.34 10.25 -6.99
C GLY A 277 -1.35 10.03 -8.49
N THR A 278 -2.52 9.71 -9.01
CA THR A 278 -2.76 9.38 -10.41
C THR A 278 -3.54 10.50 -11.07
N GLN A 279 -3.11 10.94 -12.25
CA GLN A 279 -3.85 11.92 -13.05
C GLN A 279 -5.14 11.31 -13.61
N GLU A 280 -6.15 12.15 -13.88
CA GLU A 280 -7.46 11.70 -14.35
C GLU A 280 -7.38 10.82 -15.59
N PHE A 281 -6.52 11.16 -16.55
CA PHE A 281 -6.33 10.37 -17.78
C PHE A 281 -5.95 8.92 -17.47
N PHE A 282 -4.91 8.71 -16.68
CA PHE A 282 -4.42 7.36 -16.33
C PHE A 282 -5.37 6.63 -15.38
N PHE A 283 -6.03 7.34 -14.47
CA PHE A 283 -7.10 6.77 -13.66
C PHE A 283 -8.22 6.18 -14.52
N ARG A 284 -8.63 6.89 -15.59
CA ARG A 284 -9.67 6.39 -16.50
C ARG A 284 -9.21 5.16 -17.27
N GLU A 285 -7.95 5.10 -17.69
CA GLU A 285 -7.38 3.89 -18.30
C GLU A 285 -7.45 2.69 -17.34
N ILE A 286 -7.05 2.88 -16.08
CA ILE A 286 -7.13 1.85 -15.05
C ILE A 286 -8.59 1.44 -14.81
N LYS A 287 -9.49 2.40 -14.63
CA LYS A 287 -10.91 2.17 -14.35
C LYS A 287 -11.64 1.41 -15.46
N THR A 288 -11.30 1.70 -16.72
CA THR A 288 -11.90 1.04 -17.89
C THR A 288 -11.10 -0.17 -18.37
N ARG A 289 -9.92 -0.40 -17.82
CA ARG A 289 -8.95 -1.42 -18.26
C ARG A 289 -8.61 -1.30 -19.77
N THR A 290 -8.56 -0.06 -20.26
CA THR A 290 -8.35 0.22 -21.69
C THR A 290 -7.35 1.35 -21.84
N LEU A 291 -6.30 1.12 -22.63
CA LEU A 291 -5.34 2.16 -22.98
C LEU A 291 -5.92 3.02 -24.11
N HIS A 292 -5.89 4.33 -23.92
CA HIS A 292 -6.45 5.29 -24.88
C HIS A 292 -5.46 5.58 -26.02
N SER A 293 -5.98 5.93 -27.21
CA SER A 293 -5.16 6.17 -28.41
C SER A 293 -4.23 7.39 -28.28
N GLU A 294 -4.63 8.39 -27.51
CA GLU A 294 -3.85 9.62 -27.24
C GLU A 294 -2.79 9.47 -26.14
N ARG A 295 -2.70 8.28 -25.54
CA ARG A 295 -1.84 7.99 -24.39
C ARG A 295 -0.38 8.39 -24.61
N GLU A 296 0.18 8.12 -25.77
CA GLU A 296 1.59 8.42 -26.06
C GLU A 296 1.87 9.92 -25.92
N ALA A 297 1.02 10.76 -26.49
CA ALA A 297 1.16 12.21 -26.38
C ALA A 297 0.99 12.73 -24.95
N VAL A 298 0.10 12.09 -24.15
CA VAL A 298 -0.07 12.45 -22.73
C VAL A 298 1.17 12.09 -21.93
N ILE A 299 1.76 10.91 -22.14
CA ILE A 299 3.00 10.51 -21.46
C ILE A 299 4.17 11.42 -21.85
N GLU A 300 4.30 11.79 -23.14
CA GLU A 300 5.32 12.75 -23.59
C GLU A 300 5.18 14.08 -22.87
N GLY A 301 3.96 14.60 -22.75
CA GLY A 301 3.70 15.82 -21.99
C GLY A 301 4.07 15.69 -20.50
N CYS A 302 3.91 14.51 -19.89
CA CYS A 302 4.37 14.25 -18.53
C CYS A 302 5.90 14.23 -18.44
N ILE A 303 6.58 13.60 -19.40
CA ILE A 303 8.05 13.57 -19.49
C ILE A 303 8.62 14.99 -19.61
N ASP A 304 8.06 15.81 -20.49
CA ASP A 304 8.46 17.20 -20.68
C ASP A 304 8.31 18.02 -19.38
N LEU A 305 7.23 17.80 -18.64
CA LEU A 305 7.00 18.50 -17.37
C LEU A 305 8.00 18.07 -16.27
N GLU A 306 8.27 16.76 -16.13
CA GLU A 306 9.25 16.26 -15.17
C GLU A 306 10.67 16.75 -15.51
N GLN A 307 11.05 16.81 -16.80
CA GLN A 307 12.34 17.35 -17.23
C GLN A 307 12.49 18.84 -16.91
N ASN A 308 11.42 19.61 -17.09
CA ASN A 308 11.43 21.07 -16.84
C ASN A 308 11.32 21.44 -15.36
N ALA A 309 10.82 20.54 -14.50
CA ALA A 309 10.75 20.77 -13.05
C ALA A 309 12.12 20.70 -12.36
N ASN A 310 13.14 20.17 -13.04
CA ASN A 310 14.52 20.04 -12.54
C ASN A 310 15.42 21.23 -12.88
N TYR A 311 14.85 22.34 -13.37
CA TYR A 311 15.51 23.64 -13.61
C TYR A 311 14.86 24.73 -12.76
#